data_55ace9dd181d0c58a4f240e033bc1f0a
#
_entry.id   55ace9dd181d0c58a4f240e033bc1f0a
#
_cell.length_a   1.000
_cell.length_b   1.000
_cell.length_c   1.000
_cell.angle_alpha   90.00
_cell.angle_beta   90.00
_cell.angle_gamma   90.00
#
_symmetry.space_group_name_H-M   'P 1'
#
loop_
_entity.id
_entity.type
_entity.pdbx_description
1 polymer ?
#
loop_
_entity_poly.entity_id
_entity_poly.type
_entity_poly.pdbx_seq_one_letter_code
_entity_poly.pdbx_strand_id
1 'polypeptide(L)'
;MTGRDDASTLAELLASRLSGIVVVVGIGNPLRGDDVAGCLVAQALDGAPGMTVISAEEVPESYLGPIQAAHPDVVVLVDAVDLNAAPGSVAILEMEDLGSREASTHRAPLGLVAEFLRRETGADVFLLAIQPAHLEFGEPVSPEVEESATSLALLLRALVEEAIPC
;
A
#
# COMPACT_ATOMS: atom_id res chain seq x y z
N MET A 1 23.83 4.37 -9.67
CA MET A 1 23.57 3.16 -10.47
C MET A 1 22.64 2.14 -9.80
N THR A 2 22.23 2.40 -8.60
CA THR A 2 21.36 1.53 -7.80
C THR A 2 19.87 1.75 -7.99
N GLY A 3 19.45 2.92 -8.48
CA GLY A 3 18.03 3.26 -8.53
C GLY A 3 17.21 2.66 -9.68
N ARG A 4 17.83 2.16 -10.73
CA ARG A 4 17.12 1.56 -11.86
C ARG A 4 16.84 0.08 -11.65
N ASP A 5 17.75 -0.61 -10.99
CA ASP A 5 17.61 -2.05 -10.75
C ASP A 5 16.53 -2.32 -9.68
N ASP A 6 16.44 -1.48 -8.65
CA ASP A 6 15.44 -1.62 -7.60
C ASP A 6 14.01 -1.37 -8.10
N ALA A 7 13.82 -0.35 -8.93
CA ALA A 7 12.51 -0.04 -9.51
C ALA A 7 12.05 -1.12 -10.50
N SER A 8 12.98 -1.68 -11.29
CA SER A 8 12.73 -2.78 -12.21
C SER A 8 12.31 -4.04 -11.44
N THR A 9 13.00 -4.35 -10.35
CA THR A 9 12.72 -5.50 -9.49
C THR A 9 11.34 -5.36 -8.81
N LEU A 10 10.98 -4.17 -8.32
CA LEU A 10 9.67 -3.92 -7.72
C LEU A 10 8.56 -4.12 -8.74
N ALA A 11 8.70 -3.56 -9.95
CA ALA A 11 7.71 -3.71 -11.02
C ALA A 11 7.52 -5.18 -11.41
N GLU A 12 8.59 -5.95 -11.52
CA GLU A 12 8.54 -7.39 -11.83
C GLU A 12 7.84 -8.18 -10.73
N LEU A 13 8.16 -7.91 -9.46
CA LEU A 13 7.54 -8.57 -8.32
C LEU A 13 6.04 -8.27 -8.26
N LEU A 14 5.65 -7.01 -8.45
CA LEU A 14 4.24 -6.62 -8.48
C LEU A 14 3.52 -7.24 -9.67
N ALA A 15 4.11 -7.23 -10.85
CA ALA A 15 3.51 -7.82 -12.04
C ALA A 15 3.21 -9.31 -11.86
N SER A 16 4.05 -10.03 -11.13
CA SER A 16 3.85 -11.45 -10.85
C SER A 16 2.72 -11.73 -9.86
N ARG A 17 2.31 -10.73 -9.06
CA ARG A 17 1.32 -10.88 -7.99
C ARG A 17 -0.04 -10.25 -8.30
N LEU A 18 -0.09 -9.21 -9.11
CA LEU A 18 -1.32 -8.47 -9.42
C LEU A 18 -2.12 -9.20 -10.51
N SER A 19 -3.03 -10.06 -10.09
CA SER A 19 -3.89 -10.81 -11.00
C SER A 19 -5.30 -10.95 -10.40
N GLY A 20 -6.30 -11.13 -11.26
CA GLY A 20 -7.67 -11.28 -10.82
C GLY A 20 -8.26 -10.00 -10.23
N ILE A 21 -9.06 -10.15 -9.21
CA ILE A 21 -9.71 -9.02 -8.52
C ILE A 21 -8.74 -8.41 -7.52
N VAL A 22 -8.33 -7.18 -7.77
CA VAL A 22 -7.36 -6.45 -6.95
C VAL A 22 -8.07 -5.38 -6.12
N VAL A 23 -7.80 -5.37 -4.82
CA VAL A 23 -8.24 -4.33 -3.89
C VAL A 23 -7.00 -3.61 -3.35
N VAL A 24 -6.97 -2.29 -3.46
CA VAL A 24 -5.91 -1.45 -2.91
C VAL A 24 -6.46 -0.66 -1.72
N VAL A 25 -5.80 -0.74 -0.58
CA VAL A 25 -6.21 -0.08 0.65
C VAL A 25 -5.12 0.90 1.08
N GLY A 26 -5.40 2.19 0.97
CA GLY A 26 -4.50 3.24 1.45
C GLY A 26 -4.71 3.51 2.93
N ILE A 27 -3.63 3.50 3.70
CA ILE A 27 -3.63 3.67 5.15
C ILE A 27 -2.76 4.87 5.50
N GLY A 28 -3.19 5.65 6.48
CA GLY A 28 -2.41 6.76 7.00
C GLY A 28 -3.25 7.87 7.59
N ASN A 29 -2.58 8.77 8.31
CA ASN A 29 -3.20 9.97 8.86
C ASN A 29 -2.86 11.18 7.99
N PRO A 30 -3.84 11.81 7.30
CA PRO A 30 -3.60 12.96 6.42
C PRO A 30 -3.03 14.18 7.14
N LEU A 31 -3.10 14.24 8.46
CA LEU A 31 -2.65 15.38 9.26
C LEU A 31 -1.23 15.20 9.81
N ARG A 32 -0.55 14.10 9.52
CA ARG A 32 0.75 13.77 10.13
C ARG A 32 1.85 13.60 9.09
N GLY A 33 2.20 14.68 8.39
CA GLY A 33 3.32 14.68 7.46
C GLY A 33 3.25 13.57 6.43
N ASP A 34 4.28 12.75 6.34
CA ASP A 34 4.39 11.67 5.36
C ASP A 34 3.52 10.44 5.67
N ASP A 35 2.86 10.45 6.83
CA ASP A 35 1.88 9.40 7.18
C ASP A 35 0.69 9.38 6.20
N VAL A 36 0.52 10.40 5.41
CA VAL A 36 -0.50 10.51 4.35
C VAL A 36 -0.19 9.64 3.13
N ALA A 37 1.01 9.06 3.02
CA ALA A 37 1.49 8.39 1.80
C ALA A 37 0.50 7.36 1.22
N GLY A 38 -0.02 6.45 2.05
CA GLY A 38 -1.00 5.46 1.61
C GLY A 38 -2.30 6.09 1.11
N CYS A 39 -2.76 7.15 1.76
CA CYS A 39 -3.94 7.90 1.34
C CYS A 39 -3.73 8.60 -0.01
N LEU A 40 -2.53 9.11 -0.27
CA LEU A 40 -2.18 9.72 -1.55
C LEU A 40 -2.21 8.70 -2.69
N VAL A 41 -1.72 7.50 -2.46
CA VAL A 41 -1.79 6.41 -3.45
C VAL A 41 -3.25 6.06 -3.75
N ALA A 42 -4.07 5.88 -2.72
CA ALA A 42 -5.50 5.59 -2.90
C ALA A 42 -6.22 6.72 -3.64
N GLN A 43 -5.94 7.97 -3.31
CA GLN A 43 -6.51 9.13 -4.00
C GLN A 43 -6.13 9.17 -5.48
N ALA A 44 -4.87 8.90 -5.80
CA ALA A 44 -4.38 8.88 -7.18
C ALA A 44 -4.97 7.71 -7.99
N LEU A 45 -5.35 6.63 -7.34
CA LEU A 45 -5.97 5.45 -7.96
C LEU A 45 -7.50 5.50 -8.01
N ASP A 46 -8.12 6.53 -7.42
CA ASP A 46 -9.59 6.62 -7.39
C ASP A 46 -10.17 6.58 -8.80
N GLY A 47 -11.12 5.68 -9.03
CA GLY A 47 -11.72 5.47 -10.33
C GLY A 47 -10.86 4.71 -11.34
N ALA A 48 -9.69 4.21 -10.96
CA ALA A 48 -8.85 3.41 -11.85
C ALA A 48 -9.54 2.10 -12.27
N PRO A 49 -9.51 1.73 -13.56
CA PRO A 49 -10.17 0.52 -14.00
C PRO A 49 -9.48 -0.74 -13.49
N GLY A 50 -10.27 -1.80 -13.27
CA GLY A 50 -9.76 -3.12 -12.92
C GLY A 50 -9.39 -3.31 -11.46
N MET A 51 -9.63 -2.33 -10.59
CA MET A 51 -9.36 -2.43 -9.16
C MET A 51 -10.42 -1.74 -8.31
N THR A 52 -10.54 -2.19 -7.07
CA THR A 52 -11.31 -1.50 -6.03
C THR A 52 -10.31 -0.76 -5.15
N VAL A 53 -10.56 0.52 -4.91
CA VAL A 53 -9.65 1.38 -4.13
C VAL A 53 -10.39 1.89 -2.90
N ILE A 54 -9.76 1.72 -1.74
CA ILE A 54 -10.31 2.14 -0.45
C ILE A 54 -9.28 3.03 0.24
N SER A 55 -9.70 4.23 0.65
CA SER A 55 -8.92 5.07 1.54
C SER A 55 -9.40 4.82 2.97
N ALA A 56 -8.63 4.03 3.72
CA ALA A 56 -9.02 3.59 5.07
C ALA A 56 -8.54 4.51 6.17
N GLU A 57 -7.70 5.47 5.84
CA GLU A 57 -7.04 6.35 6.83
C GLU A 57 -6.39 5.52 7.95
N GLU A 58 -6.73 5.77 9.22
CA GLU A 58 -6.11 5.05 10.35
C GLU A 58 -6.90 3.83 10.83
N VAL A 59 -7.99 3.50 10.14
CA VAL A 59 -8.93 2.46 10.59
C VAL A 59 -9.21 1.38 9.52
N PRO A 60 -8.15 0.71 9.02
CA PRO A 60 -8.34 -0.33 8.01
C PRO A 60 -9.26 -1.45 8.47
N GLU A 61 -9.32 -1.73 9.77
CA GLU A 61 -10.23 -2.72 10.37
C GLU A 61 -11.70 -2.38 10.17
N SER A 62 -12.04 -1.13 9.94
CA SER A 62 -13.42 -0.70 9.65
C SER A 62 -13.86 -1.06 8.23
N TYR A 63 -12.92 -1.43 7.37
CA TYR A 63 -13.18 -1.73 5.95
C TYR A 63 -13.10 -3.21 5.61
N LEU A 64 -12.95 -4.09 6.60
CA LEU A 64 -12.88 -5.53 6.39
C LEU A 64 -14.10 -6.08 5.63
N GLY A 65 -15.30 -5.62 5.99
CA GLY A 65 -16.53 -5.98 5.30
C GLY A 65 -16.53 -5.61 3.81
N PRO A 66 -16.32 -4.34 3.45
CA PRO A 66 -16.21 -3.93 2.06
C PRO A 66 -15.12 -4.66 1.27
N ILE A 67 -13.97 -4.93 1.87
CA ILE A 67 -12.89 -5.69 1.22
C ILE A 67 -13.35 -7.13 0.93
N GLN A 68 -13.94 -7.80 1.90
CA GLN A 68 -14.47 -9.16 1.72
C GLN A 68 -15.57 -9.20 0.65
N ALA A 69 -16.44 -8.20 0.63
CA ALA A 69 -17.54 -8.10 -0.34
C ALA A 69 -17.04 -7.97 -1.79
N ALA A 70 -15.84 -7.46 -1.99
CA ALA A 70 -15.22 -7.37 -3.31
C ALA A 70 -14.71 -8.73 -3.83
N HIS A 71 -14.64 -9.75 -3.00
CA HIS A 71 -14.10 -11.09 -3.32
C HIS A 71 -12.70 -11.00 -3.96
N PRO A 72 -11.72 -10.40 -3.28
CA PRO A 72 -10.41 -10.14 -3.86
C PRO A 72 -9.59 -11.40 -4.07
N ASP A 73 -8.80 -11.40 -5.14
CA ASP A 73 -7.71 -12.35 -5.33
C ASP A 73 -6.39 -11.79 -4.74
N VAL A 74 -6.28 -10.47 -4.73
CA VAL A 74 -5.12 -9.75 -4.18
C VAL A 74 -5.59 -8.54 -3.37
N VAL A 75 -5.01 -8.35 -2.19
CA VAL A 75 -5.20 -7.14 -1.38
C VAL A 75 -3.85 -6.48 -1.17
N VAL A 76 -3.73 -5.27 -1.66
CA VAL A 76 -2.52 -4.45 -1.50
C VAL A 76 -2.80 -3.38 -0.44
N LEU A 77 -2.17 -3.51 0.71
CA LEU A 77 -2.18 -2.46 1.73
C LEU A 77 -1.05 -1.46 1.40
N VAL A 78 -1.27 -0.18 1.55
CA VAL A 78 -0.26 0.85 1.31
C VAL A 78 -0.17 1.76 2.51
N ASP A 79 1.00 1.88 3.11
CA ASP A 79 1.23 2.69 4.31
C ASP A 79 2.67 3.24 4.36
N ALA A 80 2.85 4.31 5.12
CA ALA A 80 4.18 4.79 5.47
C ALA A 80 4.76 3.90 6.58
N VAL A 81 5.94 3.35 6.35
CA VAL A 81 6.62 2.47 7.31
C VAL A 81 8.10 2.83 7.34
N ASP A 82 8.68 2.87 8.53
CA ASP A 82 10.12 3.03 8.67
C ASP A 82 10.83 1.77 8.19
N LEU A 83 11.47 1.89 7.04
CA LEU A 83 12.25 0.83 6.40
C LEU A 83 13.75 0.95 6.69
N ASN A 84 14.13 1.95 7.49
CA ASN A 84 15.53 2.30 7.69
C ASN A 84 16.24 2.58 6.34
N ALA A 85 15.57 3.32 5.48
CA ALA A 85 16.01 3.63 4.11
C ALA A 85 15.84 5.12 3.83
N ALA A 86 16.27 5.56 2.64
CA ALA A 86 16.07 6.96 2.22
C ALA A 86 14.57 7.27 2.07
N PRO A 87 14.14 8.50 2.44
CA PRO A 87 12.75 8.92 2.25
C PRO A 87 12.26 8.69 0.82
N GLY A 88 11.04 8.17 0.69
CA GLY A 88 10.46 7.82 -0.61
C GLY A 88 10.82 6.42 -1.11
N SER A 89 11.70 5.69 -0.43
CA SER A 89 11.96 4.29 -0.76
C SER A 89 10.70 3.45 -0.61
N VAL A 90 10.49 2.48 -1.50
CA VAL A 90 9.33 1.60 -1.51
C VAL A 90 9.77 0.15 -1.39
N ALA A 91 9.09 -0.62 -0.55
CA ALA A 91 9.35 -2.06 -0.39
C ALA A 91 8.05 -2.83 -0.26
N ILE A 92 8.08 -4.09 -0.70
CA ILE A 92 7.01 -5.06 -0.41
C ILE A 92 7.33 -5.71 0.93
N LEU A 93 6.38 -5.66 1.87
CA LEU A 93 6.47 -6.36 3.13
C LEU A 93 5.43 -7.48 3.17
N GLU A 94 5.89 -8.67 3.53
CA GLU A 94 5.03 -9.83 3.72
C GLU A 94 4.42 -9.84 5.12
N MET A 95 3.42 -10.70 5.36
CA MET A 95 2.78 -10.82 6.67
C MET A 95 3.79 -11.13 7.79
N GLU A 96 4.76 -11.96 7.50
CA GLU A 96 5.81 -12.34 8.45
C GLU A 96 6.64 -11.12 8.89
N ASP A 97 6.85 -10.18 7.97
CA ASP A 97 7.59 -8.93 8.25
C ASP A 97 6.79 -7.97 9.13
N LEU A 98 5.46 -8.01 9.04
CA LEU A 98 4.58 -7.10 9.78
C LEU A 98 4.50 -7.42 11.27
N GLY A 99 4.71 -8.68 11.65
CA GLY A 99 4.68 -9.11 13.05
C GLY A 99 5.94 -8.76 13.84
N SER A 100 7.06 -8.49 13.18
CA SER A 100 8.36 -8.23 13.82
C SER A 100 8.68 -6.74 13.94
N ARG A 101 7.91 -5.86 13.30
CA ARG A 101 8.11 -4.42 13.40
C ARG A 101 7.18 -3.83 14.43
N GLU A 102 7.72 -3.06 15.37
CA GLU A 102 6.91 -2.24 16.26
C GLU A 102 6.13 -1.25 15.42
N ALA A 103 4.89 -1.61 15.13
CA ALA A 103 3.96 -0.69 14.49
C ALA A 103 3.84 0.55 15.37
N SER A 104 3.80 1.72 14.76
CA SER A 104 3.55 2.96 15.47
C SER A 104 2.37 2.77 16.42
N THR A 105 2.52 3.20 17.64
CA THR A 105 1.79 2.89 18.87
C THR A 105 0.27 3.12 18.86
N HIS A 106 -0.35 3.51 17.75
CA HIS A 106 -1.75 3.96 17.70
C HIS A 106 -2.63 3.26 16.65
N ARG A 107 -2.14 2.22 15.98
CA ARG A 107 -2.89 1.53 14.92
C ARG A 107 -3.12 0.08 15.29
N ALA A 108 -4.26 -0.45 14.85
CA ALA A 108 -4.46 -1.88 14.82
C ALA A 108 -3.26 -2.52 14.12
N PRO A 109 -2.67 -3.59 14.67
CA PRO A 109 -1.52 -4.22 14.03
C PRO A 109 -1.90 -4.66 12.62
N LEU A 110 -1.23 -4.08 11.62
CA LEU A 110 -1.49 -4.41 10.21
C LEU A 110 -1.31 -5.91 9.93
N GLY A 111 -0.45 -6.57 10.67
CA GLY A 111 -0.29 -8.02 10.58
C GLY A 111 -1.56 -8.78 10.90
N LEU A 112 -2.34 -8.34 11.89
CA LEU A 112 -3.63 -8.96 12.22
C LEU A 112 -4.69 -8.70 11.16
N VAL A 113 -4.73 -7.49 10.61
CA VAL A 113 -5.62 -7.14 9.50
C VAL A 113 -5.31 -8.02 8.29
N ALA A 114 -4.04 -8.13 7.93
CA ALA A 114 -3.59 -8.93 6.80
C ALA A 114 -3.90 -10.43 7.00
N GLU A 115 -3.65 -10.96 8.19
CA GLU A 115 -3.96 -12.35 8.51
C GLU A 115 -5.46 -12.63 8.44
N PHE A 116 -6.28 -11.75 8.98
CA PHE A 116 -7.74 -11.87 8.92
C PHE A 116 -8.22 -11.91 7.46
N LEU A 117 -7.78 -10.94 6.65
CA LEU A 117 -8.17 -10.87 5.24
C LEU A 117 -7.74 -12.12 4.47
N ARG A 118 -6.53 -12.59 4.69
CA ARG A 118 -6.03 -13.80 4.04
C ARG A 118 -6.88 -15.03 4.39
N ARG A 119 -7.23 -15.20 5.67
CA ARG A 119 -8.06 -16.33 6.14
C ARG A 119 -9.47 -16.28 5.57
N GLU A 120 -10.08 -15.11 5.58
CA GLU A 120 -11.48 -14.96 5.20
C GLU A 120 -11.69 -14.92 3.69
N THR A 121 -10.72 -14.46 2.92
CA THR A 121 -10.85 -14.29 1.47
C THR A 121 -10.02 -15.25 0.64
N GLY A 122 -8.96 -15.83 1.22
CA GLY A 122 -7.97 -16.59 0.46
C GLY A 122 -7.06 -15.74 -0.42
N ALA A 123 -7.17 -14.42 -0.36
CA ALA A 123 -6.40 -13.51 -1.18
C ALA A 123 -4.90 -13.51 -0.82
N ASP A 124 -4.07 -13.16 -1.81
CA ASP A 124 -2.69 -12.78 -1.58
C ASP A 124 -2.69 -11.37 -0.96
N VAL A 125 -2.24 -11.24 0.28
CA VAL A 125 -2.26 -9.98 1.04
C VAL A 125 -0.83 -9.56 1.37
N PHE A 126 -0.45 -8.36 0.95
CA PHE A 126 0.86 -7.80 1.26
C PHE A 126 0.79 -6.28 1.43
N LEU A 127 1.85 -5.71 1.99
CA LEU A 127 1.98 -4.28 2.22
C LEU A 127 3.01 -3.68 1.28
N LEU A 128 2.64 -2.59 0.60
CA LEU A 128 3.58 -1.68 -0.02
C LEU A 128 3.91 -0.58 0.98
N ALA A 129 5.13 -0.59 1.46
CA ALA A 129 5.63 0.35 2.44
C ALA A 129 6.39 1.48 1.76
N ILE A 130 6.11 2.72 2.15
CA ILE A 130 6.83 3.91 1.66
C ILE A 130 7.58 4.50 2.85
N GLN A 131 8.91 4.68 2.72
CA GLN A 131 9.73 5.27 3.76
C GLN A 131 9.38 6.75 3.96
N PRO A 132 8.94 7.16 5.16
CA PRO A 132 8.70 8.56 5.47
C PRO A 132 10.00 9.31 5.80
N ALA A 133 10.00 10.63 5.57
CA ALA A 133 11.01 11.52 6.12
C ALA A 133 10.63 11.97 7.53
N HIS A 134 9.35 12.24 7.77
CA HIS A 134 8.81 12.67 9.06
C HIS A 134 7.33 12.31 9.19
N LEU A 135 6.87 12.17 10.42
CA LEU A 135 5.48 11.88 10.76
C LEU A 135 4.88 12.93 11.69
N GLU A 136 5.38 14.15 11.64
CA GLU A 136 4.98 15.23 12.54
C GLU A 136 3.60 15.79 12.18
N PHE A 137 2.78 15.98 13.19
CA PHE A 137 1.46 16.56 13.04
C PHE A 137 1.54 17.99 12.51
N GLY A 138 0.74 18.30 11.49
CA GLY A 138 0.67 19.63 10.89
C GLY A 138 1.72 19.94 9.84
N GLU A 139 2.71 19.05 9.66
CA GLU A 139 3.71 19.23 8.62
C GLU A 139 3.21 18.74 7.25
N PRO A 140 3.61 19.40 6.16
CA PRO A 140 3.23 18.94 4.82
C PRO A 140 3.97 17.66 4.45
N VAL A 141 3.44 16.93 3.47
CA VAL A 141 4.12 15.78 2.91
C VAL A 141 5.44 16.19 2.27
N SER A 142 6.49 15.39 2.45
CA SER A 142 7.79 15.66 1.83
C SER A 142 7.75 15.40 0.32
N PRO A 143 8.55 16.14 -0.48
CA PRO A 143 8.56 15.96 -1.94
C PRO A 143 8.91 14.54 -2.38
N GLU A 144 9.83 13.87 -1.68
CA GLU A 144 10.27 12.51 -2.00
C GLU A 144 9.14 11.51 -1.84
N VAL A 145 8.34 11.67 -0.79
CA VAL A 145 7.22 10.77 -0.50
C VAL A 145 6.06 11.04 -1.46
N GLU A 146 5.76 12.30 -1.74
CA GLU A 146 4.73 12.67 -2.71
C GLU A 146 5.05 12.11 -4.11
N GLU A 147 6.30 12.25 -4.55
CA GLU A 147 6.76 11.70 -5.83
C GLU A 147 6.64 10.17 -5.86
N SER A 148 7.07 9.50 -4.79
CA SER A 148 6.97 8.04 -4.69
C SER A 148 5.53 7.56 -4.70
N ALA A 149 4.64 8.22 -3.98
CA ALA A 149 3.22 7.88 -3.96
C ALA A 149 2.60 8.01 -5.36
N THR A 150 2.92 9.09 -6.08
CA THR A 150 2.45 9.31 -7.45
C THR A 150 2.98 8.24 -8.39
N SER A 151 4.27 7.95 -8.34
CA SER A 151 4.92 6.94 -9.18
C SER A 151 4.38 5.53 -8.90
N LEU A 152 4.17 5.20 -7.63
CA LEU A 152 3.62 3.91 -7.23
C LEU A 152 2.18 3.74 -7.72
N ALA A 153 1.36 4.77 -7.62
CA ALA A 153 -0.01 4.74 -8.14
C ALA A 153 -0.03 4.51 -9.66
N LEU A 154 0.82 5.21 -10.41
CA LEU A 154 0.95 5.02 -11.86
C LEU A 154 1.39 3.60 -12.21
N LEU A 155 2.33 3.04 -11.46
CA LEU A 155 2.82 1.67 -11.65
C LEU A 155 1.70 0.64 -11.40
N LEU A 156 1.00 0.76 -10.28
CA LEU A 156 -0.11 -0.13 -9.93
C LEU A 156 -1.20 -0.09 -10.99
N ARG A 157 -1.57 1.11 -11.44
CA ARG A 157 -2.56 1.31 -12.47
C ARG A 157 -2.15 0.62 -13.78
N ALA A 158 -0.93 0.84 -14.23
CA ALA A 158 -0.42 0.24 -15.45
C ALA A 158 -0.41 -1.29 -15.39
N LEU A 159 0.08 -1.85 -14.28
CA LEU A 159 0.17 -3.31 -14.11
C LEU A 159 -1.20 -3.97 -14.05
N VAL A 160 -2.17 -3.35 -13.38
CA VAL A 160 -3.53 -3.90 -13.31
C VAL A 160 -4.23 -3.79 -14.67
N GLU A 161 -4.08 -2.69 -15.38
CA GLU A 161 -4.63 -2.53 -16.74
C GLU A 161 -4.07 -3.57 -17.71
N GLU A 162 -2.76 -3.86 -17.65
CA GLU A 162 -2.12 -4.88 -18.48
C GLU A 162 -2.61 -6.29 -18.17
N ALA A 163 -3.02 -6.55 -16.93
CA ALA A 163 -3.52 -7.86 -16.48
C ALA A 163 -5.00 -8.10 -16.86
N ILE A 164 -5.74 -7.06 -17.30
CA ILE A 164 -7.13 -7.21 -17.73
C ILE A 164 -7.16 -7.96 -19.08
N PRO A 165 -7.85 -9.12 -19.17
CA PRO A 165 -7.96 -9.84 -20.44
C PRO A 165 -8.74 -9.02 -21.46
N CYS A 166 -8.30 -9.06 -22.72
CA CYS A 166 -9.00 -8.45 -23.85
C CYS A 166 -10.36 -9.13 -24.13
#